data_10bc6732e0f40da2844d3801d4c63829
#
_entry.id   10bc6732e0f40da2844d3801d4c63829
#
_cell.length_a   1.000
_cell.length_b   1.000
_cell.length_c   1.000
_cell.angle_alpha   90.00
_cell.angle_beta   90.00
_cell.angle_gamma   90.00
#
_symmetry.space_group_name_H-M   'P 1'
#
loop_
_entity.id
_entity.type
_entity.pdbx_description
1 polymer ?
#
loop_
_entity_poly.entity_id
_entity_poly.type
_entity_poly.pdbx_seq_one_letter_code
_entity_poly.pdbx_strand_id
1 'polypeptide(L)'
;IVDEMGNFQHSNWLFTIILDKKDYLQKKLRSKMIESNQVHFRNDRYSIFKKFVKNKKFKHMDEIENKYLVLPIHTRMKISDAKRISFLINRFIK
;
A
#
# COMPACT_ATOMS: atom_id res chain seq x y z
N ILE A 1 -1.99 -6.57 5.16
CA ILE A 1 -1.53 -7.87 4.62
C ILE A 1 -2.76 -8.69 4.30
N VAL A 2 -2.78 -9.32 3.15
CA VAL A 2 -3.84 -10.24 2.75
C VAL A 2 -3.47 -11.62 3.28
N ASP A 3 -4.41 -12.25 4.00
CA ASP A 3 -4.18 -13.58 4.54
C ASP A 3 -4.16 -14.64 3.41
N GLU A 4 -3.31 -15.62 3.57
CA GLU A 4 -3.31 -16.79 2.68
C GLU A 4 -4.57 -17.64 2.97
N MET A 5 -5.26 -18.03 1.92
CA MET A 5 -6.45 -18.88 2.03
C MET A 5 -6.21 -20.25 1.44
N GLY A 6 -6.38 -21.30 2.26
CA GLY A 6 -6.26 -22.67 1.82
C GLY A 6 -4.85 -23.05 1.34
N ASN A 7 -4.76 -23.66 0.17
CA ASN A 7 -3.50 -24.11 -0.43
C ASN A 7 -2.82 -23.09 -1.34
N PHE A 8 -3.29 -21.85 -1.34
CA PHE A 8 -2.74 -20.79 -2.17
C PHE A 8 -1.64 -20.03 -1.43
N GLN A 9 -0.58 -19.69 -2.16
CA GLN A 9 0.51 -18.85 -1.65
C GLN A 9 0.55 -17.55 -2.44
N HIS A 10 0.85 -16.46 -1.76
CA HIS A 10 1.05 -15.16 -2.40
C HIS A 10 2.31 -15.15 -3.27
N SER A 11 2.21 -14.58 -4.47
CA SER A 11 3.37 -14.28 -5.30
C SER A 11 4.27 -13.17 -4.74
N ASN A 12 3.78 -12.44 -3.74
CA ASN A 12 4.49 -11.34 -3.06
C ASN A 12 5.02 -10.27 -4.02
N TRP A 13 4.24 -9.92 -5.03
CA TRP A 13 4.57 -8.83 -5.94
C TRP A 13 4.60 -7.47 -5.24
N LEU A 14 3.60 -7.20 -4.41
CA LEU A 14 3.51 -5.97 -3.63
C LEU A 14 3.31 -6.29 -2.15
N PHE A 15 3.95 -5.53 -1.28
CA PHE A 15 3.69 -5.56 0.15
C PHE A 15 2.91 -4.33 0.56
N THR A 16 1.60 -4.49 0.68
CA THR A 16 0.67 -3.39 0.96
C THR A 16 0.23 -3.38 2.42
N ILE A 17 0.30 -2.22 3.03
CA ILE A 17 -0.24 -1.97 4.38
C ILE A 17 -1.38 -0.96 4.31
N ILE A 18 -2.29 -1.04 5.27
CA ILE A 18 -3.43 -0.12 5.41
C ILE A 18 -3.29 0.63 6.72
N LEU A 19 -3.35 1.97 6.66
CA LEU A 19 -3.25 2.83 7.83
C LEU A 19 -3.89 4.20 7.57
N ASP A 20 -4.44 4.81 8.62
CA ASP A 20 -5.11 6.11 8.50
C ASP A 20 -4.16 7.28 8.20
N LYS A 21 -2.93 7.22 8.68
CA LYS A 21 -1.93 8.30 8.49
C LYS A 21 -0.92 7.98 7.37
N LYS A 22 -1.41 7.44 6.27
CA LYS A 22 -0.58 7.00 5.12
C LYS A 22 0.39 8.09 4.65
N ASP A 23 -0.09 9.29 4.40
CA ASP A 23 0.74 10.39 3.85
C ASP A 23 1.82 10.84 4.83
N TYR A 24 1.50 10.88 6.11
CA TYR A 24 2.47 11.16 7.16
C TYR A 24 3.57 10.09 7.19
N LEU A 25 3.19 8.81 7.19
CA LEU A 25 4.16 7.72 7.17
C LEU A 25 5.02 7.75 5.92
N GLN A 26 4.44 7.98 4.75
CA GLN A 26 5.17 8.09 3.48
C GLN A 26 6.25 9.17 3.53
N LYS A 27 5.93 10.36 4.05
CA LYS A 27 6.89 11.45 4.23
C LYS A 27 8.02 11.07 5.18
N LYS A 28 7.69 10.42 6.30
CA LYS A 28 8.68 9.95 7.29
C LYS A 28 9.61 8.88 6.72
N LEU A 29 9.09 7.93 5.99
CA LEU A 29 9.91 6.89 5.33
C LEU A 29 10.84 7.52 4.28
N ARG A 30 10.33 8.44 3.46
CA ARG A 30 11.14 9.19 2.48
C ARG A 30 12.30 9.93 3.15
N SER A 31 12.09 10.54 4.32
CA SER A 31 13.17 11.21 5.07
C SER A 31 14.26 10.26 5.58
N LYS A 32 13.98 8.96 5.56
CA LYS A 32 14.90 7.87 5.91
C LYS A 32 15.41 7.11 4.68
N MET A 33 15.22 7.69 3.48
CA MET A 33 15.64 7.09 2.20
C MET A 33 14.92 5.76 1.92
N ILE A 34 13.67 5.62 2.40
CA ILE A 34 12.82 4.47 2.13
C ILE A 34 11.70 4.93 1.20
N GLU A 35 11.69 4.40 -0.01
CA GLU A 35 10.62 4.65 -0.96
C GLU A 35 9.37 3.88 -0.57
N SER A 36 8.22 4.52 -0.66
CA SER A 36 6.91 3.90 -0.50
C SER A 36 5.90 4.64 -1.36
N ASN A 37 4.92 3.94 -1.87
CA ASN A 37 4.03 4.51 -2.87
C ASN A 37 2.64 3.87 -2.79
N GLN A 38 1.65 4.53 -3.42
CA GLN A 38 0.32 3.95 -3.59
C GLN A 38 0.28 2.94 -4.73
N VAL A 39 1.16 3.04 -5.72
CA VAL A 39 1.34 2.20 -6.91
C VAL A 39 0.16 2.27 -7.88
N HIS A 40 -1.05 1.93 -7.45
CA HIS A 40 -2.22 1.89 -8.32
C HIS A 40 -3.19 3.03 -8.04
N PHE A 41 -3.59 3.73 -9.10
CA PHE A 41 -4.68 4.70 -9.05
C PHE A 41 -6.02 3.99 -9.28
N ARG A 42 -7.08 4.47 -8.65
CA ARG A 42 -8.44 3.91 -8.81
C ARG A 42 -8.88 3.93 -10.28
N ASN A 43 -9.24 2.78 -10.80
CA ASN A 43 -9.67 2.65 -12.19
C ASN A 43 -10.97 3.39 -12.49
N ASP A 44 -11.89 3.47 -11.53
CA ASP A 44 -13.18 4.16 -11.69
C ASP A 44 -13.03 5.67 -11.87
N ARG A 45 -11.87 6.26 -11.58
CA ARG A 45 -11.59 7.69 -11.74
C ARG A 45 -10.96 8.05 -13.09
N TYR A 46 -10.56 7.05 -13.89
CA TYR A 46 -10.07 7.32 -15.24
C TYR A 46 -11.21 7.72 -16.17
N SER A 47 -11.00 8.77 -16.97
CA SER A 47 -12.00 9.31 -17.90
C SER A 47 -12.55 8.28 -18.89
N ILE A 48 -11.71 7.34 -19.33
CA ILE A 48 -12.10 6.26 -20.23
C ILE A 48 -13.19 5.35 -19.64
N PHE A 49 -13.24 5.20 -18.30
CA PHE A 49 -14.23 4.36 -17.63
C PHE A 49 -15.48 5.11 -17.17
N LYS A 50 -15.50 6.44 -17.31
CA LYS A 50 -16.59 7.28 -16.80
C LYS A 50 -17.99 6.82 -17.17
N LYS A 51 -18.19 6.42 -18.42
CA LYS A 51 -19.49 5.96 -18.91
C LYS A 51 -19.94 4.61 -18.29
N PHE A 52 -18.99 3.77 -17.89
CA PHE A 52 -19.26 2.46 -17.31
C PHE A 52 -19.54 2.52 -15.79
N VAL A 53 -19.00 3.55 -15.12
CA VAL A 53 -19.12 3.70 -13.66
C VAL A 53 -20.12 4.77 -13.24
N LYS A 54 -20.77 5.43 -14.21
CA LYS A 54 -21.80 6.43 -13.98
C LYS A 54 -22.89 5.86 -13.06
N ASN A 55 -23.21 6.58 -11.97
CA ASN A 55 -24.17 6.19 -10.95
C ASN A 55 -23.81 4.93 -10.14
N LYS A 56 -22.56 4.45 -10.24
CA LYS A 56 -22.06 3.35 -9.40
C LYS A 56 -21.28 3.89 -8.23
N LYS A 57 -21.39 3.22 -7.07
CA LYS A 57 -20.62 3.49 -5.87
C LYS A 57 -19.71 2.32 -5.57
N PHE A 58 -18.46 2.62 -5.20
CA PHE A 58 -17.44 1.64 -4.85
C PHE A 58 -17.01 1.86 -3.40
N LYS A 59 -17.91 1.51 -2.49
CA LYS A 59 -17.78 1.79 -1.05
C LYS A 59 -16.43 1.34 -0.47
N HIS A 60 -16.00 0.13 -0.79
CA HIS A 60 -14.73 -0.40 -0.26
C HIS A 60 -13.52 0.38 -0.79
N MET A 61 -13.55 0.82 -2.06
CA MET A 61 -12.50 1.69 -2.58
C MET A 61 -12.51 3.06 -1.92
N ASP A 62 -13.69 3.62 -1.65
CA ASP A 62 -13.81 4.90 -0.95
C ASP A 62 -13.23 4.83 0.46
N GLU A 63 -13.40 3.68 1.14
CA GLU A 63 -12.87 3.45 2.49
C GLU A 63 -11.35 3.33 2.54
N ILE A 64 -10.71 2.75 1.52
CA ILE A 64 -9.29 2.43 1.56
C ILE A 64 -8.40 3.31 0.69
N GLU A 65 -8.93 4.08 -0.26
CA GLU A 65 -8.11 4.78 -1.26
C GLU A 65 -7.03 5.70 -0.68
N ASN A 66 -7.28 6.28 0.49
CA ASN A 66 -6.34 7.17 1.17
C ASN A 66 -5.57 6.47 2.31
N LYS A 67 -5.67 5.16 2.42
CA LYS A 67 -5.12 4.40 3.54
C LYS A 67 -4.05 3.41 3.13
N TYR A 68 -4.01 2.94 1.89
CA TYR A 68 -3.05 1.92 1.51
C TYR A 68 -1.72 2.51 1.04
N LEU A 69 -0.65 1.86 1.45
CA LEU A 69 0.72 2.20 1.12
C LEU A 69 1.49 0.93 0.80
N VAL A 70 2.21 0.94 -0.30
CA VAL A 70 3.06 -0.17 -0.72
C VAL A 70 4.48 0.09 -0.23
N LEU A 71 5.03 -0.89 0.47
CA LEU A 71 6.40 -0.88 0.99
C LEU A 71 7.36 -1.59 0.02
N PRO A 72 8.67 -1.29 0.09
CA PRO A 72 9.64 -1.92 -0.78
C PRO A 72 9.68 -3.45 -0.62
N ILE A 73 9.65 -4.16 -1.74
CA ILE A 73 9.91 -5.59 -1.82
C ILE A 73 10.60 -5.89 -3.14
N HIS A 74 11.80 -6.46 -3.09
CA HIS A 74 12.55 -6.89 -4.27
C HIS A 74 13.65 -7.89 -3.89
N THR A 75 14.20 -8.56 -4.87
CA THR A 75 15.15 -9.68 -4.66
C THR A 75 16.47 -9.29 -4.00
N ARG A 76 16.87 -8.02 -4.04
CA ARG A 76 18.08 -7.53 -3.36
C ARG A 76 17.84 -7.11 -1.91
N MET A 77 16.61 -7.15 -1.45
CA MET A 77 16.26 -6.75 -0.09
C MET A 77 16.73 -7.80 0.91
N LYS A 78 17.42 -7.36 1.95
CA LYS A 78 17.91 -8.21 3.03
C LYS A 78 16.90 -8.24 4.19
N ILE A 79 16.98 -9.26 5.02
CA ILE A 79 16.17 -9.34 6.25
C ILE A 79 16.43 -8.12 7.15
N SER A 80 17.69 -7.63 7.19
CA SER A 80 18.03 -6.41 7.95
C SER A 80 17.30 -5.17 7.45
N ASP A 81 17.07 -5.06 6.14
CA ASP A 81 16.30 -3.95 5.55
C ASP A 81 14.83 -4.03 5.98
N ALA A 82 14.23 -5.21 5.93
CA ALA A 82 12.86 -5.42 6.38
C ALA A 82 12.69 -5.11 7.88
N LYS A 83 13.63 -5.54 8.72
CA LYS A 83 13.64 -5.22 10.16
C LYS A 83 13.76 -3.72 10.39
N ARG A 84 14.63 -3.03 9.66
CA ARG A 84 14.79 -1.58 9.75
C ARG A 84 13.50 -0.85 9.37
N ILE A 85 12.88 -1.23 8.26
CA ILE A 85 11.62 -0.63 7.80
C ILE A 85 10.52 -0.86 8.84
N SER A 86 10.36 -2.08 9.32
CA SER A 86 9.36 -2.42 10.35
C SER A 86 9.57 -1.61 11.65
N PHE A 87 10.81 -1.50 12.11
CA PHE A 87 11.14 -0.69 13.28
C PHE A 87 10.75 0.79 13.09
N LEU A 88 11.08 1.37 11.94
CA LEU A 88 10.77 2.77 11.65
C LEU A 88 9.26 3.01 11.54
N ILE A 89 8.53 2.10 10.89
CA ILE A 89 7.07 2.18 10.81
C ILE A 89 6.48 2.19 12.21
N ASN A 90 6.81 1.21 13.05
CA ASN A 90 6.31 1.13 14.41
C ASN A 90 6.63 2.38 15.23
N ARG A 91 7.78 2.98 15.02
CA ARG A 91 8.18 4.22 15.70
C ARG A 91 7.35 5.43 15.23
N PHE A 92 7.03 5.51 13.93
CA PHE A 92 6.36 6.67 13.35
C PHE A 92 4.83 6.66 13.54
N ILE A 93 4.22 5.48 13.62
CA ILE A 93 2.76 5.35 13.76
C ILE A 93 2.28 5.29 15.22
N LYS A 94 3.17 5.27 16.16
CA LYS A 94 2.84 5.34 17.60
C LYS A 94 2.41 6.73 18.03
#